data_1d1d0971a02863bbc39591329b9d6713
#
_entry.id   1d1d0971a02863bbc39591329b9d6713
#
_cell.length_a   1.000
_cell.length_b   1.000
_cell.length_c   1.000
_cell.angle_alpha   90.00
_cell.angle_beta   90.00
_cell.angle_gamma   90.00
#
_symmetry.space_group_name_H-M   'P 1'
#
loop_
_entity.id
_entity.type
_entity.pdbx_description
1 polymer ?
#
loop_
_entity_poly.entity_id
_entity_poly.type
_entity_poly.pdbx_seq_one_letter_code
_entity_poly.pdbx_strand_id
1 'polypeptide(L)'
;MLKAFVRDFRSKIIMNDENKAQRMNFIETFAKENGLDYTEKIDELPGLGCDFALANIGKNVAFSSVLSGKNEDNLITFVTDYSFTPKTDFQSGHASLLLIQKPYLELPDFFVRDEYLISDTLGKLFGGQDINFSVDPVFSPKFILQGSNEEKVRNLFNQYVRTAFVNNHIKDCRYEGNGEIFMLLSPMIDNQEELWEIYNNGLALFSELTVNK
;
A
#
# COMPACT_ATOMS: atom_id res chain seq x y z
N MET A 1 1.83 12.30 18.80
CA MET A 1 1.59 12.31 17.35
C MET A 1 1.63 10.92 16.71
N LEU A 2 2.59 10.05 17.01
CA LEU A 2 2.56 8.64 16.61
C LEU A 2 1.28 7.89 17.07
N LYS A 3 0.62 8.37 18.12
CA LYS A 3 -0.65 7.82 18.62
C LYS A 3 -1.82 7.91 17.62
N ALA A 4 -1.83 8.89 16.71
CA ALA A 4 -2.89 9.00 15.70
C ALA A 4 -2.68 7.98 14.58
N PHE A 5 -1.46 7.80 14.11
CA PHE A 5 -1.10 6.83 13.08
C PHE A 5 -1.45 5.39 13.48
N VAL A 6 -1.14 5.04 14.74
CA VAL A 6 -1.46 3.72 15.30
C VAL A 6 -2.95 3.57 15.60
N ARG A 7 -3.66 4.69 15.85
CA ARG A 7 -5.10 4.67 16.15
C ARG A 7 -5.93 4.27 14.93
N ASP A 8 -5.50 4.66 13.71
CA ASP A 8 -6.19 4.30 12.46
C ASP A 8 -6.10 2.79 12.18
N PHE A 9 -5.00 2.13 12.61
CA PHE A 9 -4.83 0.67 12.52
C PHE A 9 -5.26 -0.10 13.78
N ARG A 10 -5.72 0.60 14.84
CA ARG A 10 -6.10 -0.01 16.13
C ARG A 10 -7.51 -0.58 16.18
N SER A 11 -8.39 -0.15 15.31
CA SER A 11 -9.77 -0.54 15.39
C SER A 11 -10.03 -1.75 14.53
N LYS A 12 -9.75 -2.90 15.00
CA LYS A 12 -10.51 -4.10 14.80
C LYS A 12 -9.65 -5.34 15.04
N ILE A 13 -10.23 -6.25 15.74
CA ILE A 13 -10.03 -7.69 15.68
C ILE A 13 -9.23 -8.26 16.85
N ILE A 14 -9.95 -8.52 17.91
CA ILE A 14 -9.84 -9.85 18.52
C ILE A 14 -10.70 -10.74 17.61
N MET A 15 -10.11 -11.33 16.57
CA MET A 15 -10.81 -12.31 15.76
C MET A 15 -11.10 -13.52 16.62
N ASN A 16 -12.38 -13.87 16.76
CA ASN A 16 -12.74 -15.19 17.25
C ASN A 16 -12.38 -16.26 16.18
N ASP A 17 -12.32 -17.52 16.56
CA ASP A 17 -11.90 -18.59 15.65
C ASP A 17 -12.82 -18.71 14.42
N GLU A 18 -14.10 -18.37 14.55
CA GLU A 18 -15.07 -18.38 13.46
C GLU A 18 -14.77 -17.31 12.40
N ASN A 19 -14.50 -16.07 12.83
CA ASN A 19 -14.12 -14.98 11.93
C ASN A 19 -12.79 -15.28 11.22
N LYS A 20 -11.85 -15.94 11.91
CA LYS A 20 -10.59 -16.35 11.31
C LYS A 20 -10.81 -17.40 10.22
N ALA A 21 -11.66 -18.40 10.46
CA ALA A 21 -11.98 -19.42 9.47
C ALA A 21 -12.70 -18.84 8.24
N GLN A 22 -13.67 -17.95 8.46
CA GLN A 22 -14.36 -17.25 7.37
C GLN A 22 -13.39 -16.42 6.53
N ARG A 23 -12.48 -15.70 7.20
CA ARG A 23 -11.47 -14.91 6.53
C ARG A 23 -10.52 -15.76 5.68
N MET A 24 -10.01 -16.87 6.20
CA MET A 24 -9.18 -17.79 5.44
C MET A 24 -9.91 -18.33 4.21
N ASN A 25 -11.19 -18.71 4.34
CA ASN A 25 -11.98 -19.22 3.24
C ASN A 25 -12.12 -18.21 2.09
N PHE A 26 -12.38 -16.94 2.36
CA PHE A 26 -12.48 -15.95 1.28
C PHE A 26 -11.12 -15.65 0.63
N ILE A 27 -10.02 -15.65 1.41
CA ILE A 27 -8.67 -15.47 0.90
C ILE A 27 -8.28 -16.60 -0.05
N GLU A 28 -8.50 -17.86 0.34
CA GLU A 28 -8.22 -19.02 -0.50
C GLU A 28 -9.09 -19.06 -1.76
N THR A 29 -10.36 -18.67 -1.64
CA THR A 29 -11.27 -18.55 -2.79
C THR A 29 -10.77 -17.50 -3.76
N PHE A 30 -10.41 -16.32 -3.26
CA PHE A 30 -9.85 -15.24 -4.05
C PHE A 30 -8.54 -15.67 -4.76
N ALA A 31 -7.65 -16.35 -4.06
CA ALA A 31 -6.41 -16.88 -4.63
C ALA A 31 -6.69 -17.77 -5.83
N LYS A 32 -7.60 -18.72 -5.68
CA LYS A 32 -7.99 -19.68 -6.72
C LYS A 32 -8.61 -18.98 -7.93
N GLU A 33 -9.51 -18.01 -7.71
CA GLU A 33 -10.20 -17.27 -8.76
C GLU A 33 -9.25 -16.40 -9.59
N ASN A 34 -8.17 -15.92 -8.97
CA ASN A 34 -7.19 -15.03 -9.59
C ASN A 34 -5.86 -15.72 -9.99
N GLY A 35 -5.77 -17.05 -9.84
CA GLY A 35 -4.56 -17.81 -10.18
C GLY A 35 -3.36 -17.43 -9.31
N LEU A 36 -3.61 -17.07 -8.04
CA LEU A 36 -2.58 -16.73 -7.07
C LEU A 36 -2.26 -17.95 -6.18
N ASP A 37 -1.02 -18.04 -5.76
CA ASP A 37 -0.58 -19.02 -4.77
C ASP A 37 -0.87 -18.49 -3.36
N TYR A 38 -1.34 -19.35 -2.47
CA TYR A 38 -1.54 -19.04 -1.06
C TYR A 38 -0.44 -19.64 -0.18
N THR A 39 0.11 -18.82 0.71
CA THR A 39 1.07 -19.24 1.74
C THR A 39 0.64 -18.65 3.09
N GLU A 40 0.60 -19.50 4.13
CA GLU A 40 0.12 -19.07 5.45
C GLU A 40 0.99 -17.96 6.04
N LYS A 41 2.31 -18.05 5.89
CA LYS A 41 3.29 -17.12 6.47
C LYS A 41 4.59 -17.11 5.67
N ILE A 42 5.21 -15.94 5.57
CA ILE A 42 6.59 -15.76 5.09
C ILE A 42 7.36 -14.85 6.06
N ASP A 43 8.67 -15.02 6.10
CA ASP A 43 9.52 -14.20 6.97
C ASP A 43 9.85 -12.84 6.33
N GLU A 44 9.97 -12.80 5.00
CA GLU A 44 10.32 -11.59 4.26
C GLU A 44 9.51 -11.52 2.95
N LEU A 45 9.10 -10.31 2.56
CA LEU A 45 8.56 -10.04 1.23
C LEU A 45 9.70 -9.75 0.26
N PRO A 46 9.79 -10.48 -0.86
CA PRO A 46 10.82 -10.23 -1.87
C PRO A 46 10.80 -8.76 -2.34
N GLY A 47 11.97 -8.14 -2.35
CA GLY A 47 12.14 -6.76 -2.80
C GLY A 47 11.74 -5.67 -1.79
N LEU A 48 11.09 -6.01 -0.68
CA LEU A 48 10.75 -5.05 0.36
C LEU A 48 12.00 -4.73 1.20
N GLY A 49 12.75 -3.71 0.79
CA GLY A 49 13.94 -3.23 1.50
C GLY A 49 13.62 -2.21 2.60
N CYS A 50 14.66 -1.81 3.35
CA CYS A 50 14.57 -0.78 4.37
C CYS A 50 14.34 0.64 3.82
N ASP A 51 14.37 0.82 2.51
CA ASP A 51 14.20 2.12 1.85
C ASP A 51 12.73 2.57 1.78
N PHE A 52 11.80 1.67 2.06
CA PHE A 52 10.38 1.99 2.08
C PHE A 52 9.94 2.53 3.44
N ALA A 53 9.29 3.69 3.45
CA ALA A 53 8.75 4.31 4.65
C ALA A 53 7.69 3.43 5.31
N LEU A 54 6.82 2.82 4.49
CA LEU A 54 5.77 1.91 4.95
C LEU A 54 6.33 0.62 5.57
N ALA A 55 7.50 0.13 5.11
CA ALA A 55 8.19 -1.01 5.72
C ALA A 55 8.83 -0.67 7.09
N ASN A 56 9.06 0.61 7.35
CA ASN A 56 9.77 1.09 8.54
C ASN A 56 8.85 1.63 9.65
N ILE A 57 7.54 1.45 9.54
CA ILE A 57 6.57 1.96 10.55
C ILE A 57 6.68 1.28 11.91
N GLY A 58 7.31 0.10 11.98
CA GLY A 58 7.44 -0.65 13.24
C GLY A 58 8.63 -1.58 13.31
N LYS A 59 8.61 -2.41 14.33
CA LYS A 59 9.53 -3.53 14.55
C LYS A 59 8.74 -4.84 14.59
N ASN A 60 9.43 -5.98 14.63
CA ASN A 60 8.80 -7.30 14.70
C ASN A 60 7.74 -7.48 13.59
N VAL A 61 8.15 -7.16 12.38
CA VAL A 61 7.29 -7.30 11.19
C VAL A 61 7.02 -8.77 10.93
N ALA A 62 5.77 -9.10 10.59
CA ALA A 62 5.40 -10.43 10.12
C ALA A 62 4.36 -10.32 9.00
N PHE A 63 4.46 -11.24 8.05
CA PHE A 63 3.56 -11.38 6.91
C PHE A 63 2.82 -12.69 7.00
N SER A 64 1.50 -12.65 6.92
CA SER A 64 0.64 -13.82 6.96
C SER A 64 -0.47 -13.73 5.93
N SER A 65 -1.13 -14.84 5.64
CA SER A 65 -2.17 -14.92 4.62
C SER A 65 -1.68 -14.38 3.28
N VAL A 66 -0.51 -14.84 2.83
CA VAL A 66 0.20 -14.30 1.68
C VAL A 66 -0.36 -14.88 0.39
N LEU A 67 -0.88 -14.03 -0.46
CA LEU A 67 -1.23 -14.34 -1.84
C LEU A 67 -0.11 -13.85 -2.74
N SER A 68 0.38 -14.69 -3.64
CA SER A 68 1.43 -14.31 -4.57
C SER A 68 1.13 -14.77 -5.98
N GLY A 69 1.48 -13.94 -6.96
CA GLY A 69 1.31 -14.27 -8.37
C GLY A 69 2.37 -13.64 -9.23
N LYS A 70 2.58 -14.25 -10.41
CA LYS A 70 3.44 -13.72 -11.45
C LYS A 70 2.74 -13.88 -12.79
N ASN A 71 2.58 -12.79 -13.52
CA ASN A 71 1.98 -12.82 -14.86
C ASN A 71 3.03 -12.97 -15.99
N GLU A 72 2.56 -13.05 -17.23
CA GLU A 72 3.40 -13.19 -18.44
C GLU A 72 4.36 -12.02 -18.64
N ASP A 73 3.99 -10.81 -18.18
CA ASP A 73 4.82 -9.60 -18.25
C ASP A 73 5.87 -9.51 -17.14
N ASN A 74 6.08 -10.60 -16.39
CA ASN A 74 6.92 -10.66 -15.20
C ASN A 74 6.49 -9.71 -14.06
N LEU A 75 5.25 -9.25 -14.07
CA LEU A 75 4.67 -8.53 -12.96
C LEU A 75 4.45 -9.50 -11.79
N ILE A 76 5.06 -9.20 -10.66
CA ILE A 76 4.93 -10.00 -9.44
C ILE A 76 4.03 -9.24 -8.47
N THR A 77 3.02 -9.91 -7.95
CA THR A 77 2.08 -9.33 -6.99
C THR A 77 2.10 -10.12 -5.69
N PHE A 78 2.05 -9.40 -4.56
CA PHE A 78 1.83 -9.96 -3.24
C PHE A 78 0.68 -9.22 -2.56
N VAL A 79 -0.27 -9.96 -2.00
CA VAL A 79 -1.25 -9.41 -1.05
C VAL A 79 -1.08 -10.15 0.25
N THR A 80 -0.91 -9.45 1.35
CA THR A 80 -0.60 -10.06 2.64
C THR A 80 -1.13 -9.26 3.81
N ASP A 81 -1.41 -9.95 4.90
CA ASP A 81 -1.56 -9.32 6.20
C ASP A 81 -0.19 -8.91 6.74
N TYR A 82 -0.10 -7.68 7.12
CA TYR A 82 1.09 -7.04 7.64
C TYR A 82 0.88 -6.69 9.12
N SER A 83 1.65 -7.33 9.98
CA SER A 83 1.64 -7.01 11.41
C SER A 83 2.98 -6.45 11.86
N PHE A 84 2.96 -5.49 12.77
CA PHE A 84 4.15 -4.82 13.26
C PHE A 84 3.94 -4.29 14.68
N THR A 85 5.03 -4.06 15.41
CA THR A 85 5.03 -3.34 16.68
C THR A 85 5.52 -1.91 16.43
N PRO A 86 4.69 -0.87 16.60
CA PRO A 86 5.12 0.51 16.44
C PRO A 86 6.31 0.86 17.33
N LYS A 87 7.23 1.71 16.82
CA LYS A 87 8.45 2.08 17.56
C LYS A 87 8.19 2.75 18.92
N THR A 88 7.01 3.35 19.09
CA THR A 88 6.64 4.14 20.30
C THR A 88 5.48 3.55 21.08
N ASP A 89 4.98 2.39 20.70
CA ASP A 89 3.86 1.72 21.36
C ASP A 89 4.16 0.21 21.49
N PHE A 90 3.60 -0.42 22.53
CA PHE A 90 3.76 -1.86 22.78
C PHE A 90 2.60 -2.71 22.20
N GLN A 91 1.61 -2.06 21.62
CA GLN A 91 0.49 -2.77 20.98
C GLN A 91 0.81 -3.02 19.50
N SER A 92 0.52 -4.22 19.03
CA SER A 92 0.68 -4.58 17.61
C SER A 92 -0.26 -3.75 16.72
N GLY A 93 0.26 -3.26 15.61
CA GLY A 93 -0.52 -2.76 14.49
C GLY A 93 -0.79 -3.87 13.49
N HIS A 94 -1.91 -3.81 12.81
CA HIS A 94 -2.30 -4.73 11.74
C HIS A 94 -2.80 -3.93 10.55
N ALA A 95 -2.42 -4.38 9.35
CA ALA A 95 -2.79 -3.76 8.08
C ALA A 95 -2.84 -4.84 6.99
N SER A 96 -3.35 -4.52 5.83
CA SER A 96 -3.17 -5.32 4.64
C SER A 96 -2.29 -4.58 3.65
N LEU A 97 -1.39 -5.30 3.00
CA LEU A 97 -0.40 -4.78 2.08
C LEU A 97 -0.59 -5.42 0.70
N LEU A 98 -0.73 -4.60 -0.33
CA LEU A 98 -0.50 -4.99 -1.71
C LEU A 98 0.88 -4.48 -2.13
N LEU A 99 1.73 -5.37 -2.61
CA LEU A 99 3.02 -5.04 -3.22
C LEU A 99 3.01 -5.53 -4.67
N ILE A 100 3.40 -4.65 -5.60
CA ILE A 100 3.53 -4.95 -7.02
C ILE A 100 4.96 -4.63 -7.43
N GLN A 101 5.64 -5.62 -7.99
CA GLN A 101 7.01 -5.49 -8.49
C GLN A 101 7.07 -5.76 -9.99
N LYS A 102 7.74 -4.90 -10.73
CA LYS A 102 8.05 -5.08 -12.14
C LYS A 102 9.54 -4.87 -12.39
N PRO A 103 10.27 -5.90 -12.86
CA PRO A 103 11.68 -5.78 -13.16
C PRO A 103 11.97 -4.63 -14.15
N TYR A 104 13.08 -3.94 -13.92
CA TYR A 104 13.56 -2.82 -14.74
C TYR A 104 12.64 -1.58 -14.75
N LEU A 105 11.66 -1.50 -13.85
CA LEU A 105 10.88 -0.29 -13.63
C LEU A 105 11.74 0.68 -12.79
N GLU A 106 11.68 1.98 -13.12
CA GLU A 106 12.41 3.02 -12.40
C GLU A 106 11.43 4.08 -11.88
N LEU A 107 10.59 3.71 -10.90
CA LEU A 107 9.74 4.68 -10.21
C LEU A 107 10.62 5.66 -9.42
N PRO A 108 10.35 6.97 -9.46
CA PRO A 108 10.92 7.87 -8.48
C PRO A 108 10.38 7.49 -7.09
N ASP A 109 11.14 7.82 -6.07
CA ASP A 109 10.70 7.70 -4.69
C ASP A 109 9.56 8.69 -4.42
N PHE A 110 8.36 8.16 -4.13
CA PHE A 110 7.17 8.95 -3.82
C PHE A 110 6.29 8.29 -2.75
N PHE A 111 5.51 9.10 -2.09
CA PHE A 111 4.52 8.72 -1.09
C PHE A 111 3.22 9.48 -1.29
N VAL A 112 2.08 8.78 -1.30
CA VAL A 112 0.72 9.36 -1.39
C VAL A 112 -0.12 8.89 -0.22
N ARG A 113 -0.91 9.77 0.33
CA ARG A 113 -1.94 9.46 1.34
C ARG A 113 -3.12 10.40 1.24
N ASP A 114 -4.22 10.06 1.85
CA ASP A 114 -5.32 10.98 2.01
C ASP A 114 -4.91 12.22 2.83
N GLU A 115 -5.42 13.39 2.44
CA GLU A 115 -5.14 14.68 3.10
C GLU A 115 -5.46 14.66 4.59
N TYR A 116 -6.60 14.06 4.98
CA TYR A 116 -7.05 14.02 6.37
C TYR A 116 -6.27 13.02 7.25
N LEU A 117 -5.46 12.13 6.67
CA LEU A 117 -4.60 11.23 7.43
C LEU A 117 -3.37 12.00 7.94
N ILE A 118 -3.47 12.51 9.15
CA ILE A 118 -2.36 13.24 9.78
C ILE A 118 -1.24 12.26 10.15
N SER A 119 -0.12 12.37 9.44
CA SER A 119 1.07 11.57 9.71
C SER A 119 2.33 12.42 9.70
N ASP A 120 2.61 13.07 10.82
CA ASP A 120 3.81 13.91 10.97
C ASP A 120 5.13 13.12 10.85
N THR A 121 5.09 11.81 11.05
CA THR A 121 6.31 10.98 11.08
C THR A 121 6.75 10.58 9.68
N LEU A 122 5.82 10.22 8.80
CA LEU A 122 6.12 9.82 7.42
C LEU A 122 6.42 11.05 6.54
N GLY A 123 5.72 12.17 6.76
CA GLY A 123 6.00 13.42 6.05
C GLY A 123 7.44 13.93 6.23
N LYS A 124 8.09 13.63 7.36
CA LYS A 124 9.49 13.99 7.60
C LYS A 124 10.49 13.15 6.81
N LEU A 125 10.13 11.93 6.42
CA LEU A 125 11.00 11.03 5.66
C LEU A 125 11.24 11.54 4.23
N PHE A 126 10.26 12.26 3.65
CA PHE A 126 10.33 12.82 2.30
C PHE A 126 10.62 14.33 2.29
N GLY A 127 11.24 14.87 3.35
CA GLY A 127 11.56 16.30 3.43
C GLY A 127 10.39 17.21 3.84
N GLY A 128 9.21 16.64 4.10
CA GLY A 128 8.05 17.36 4.64
C GLY A 128 7.34 18.30 3.65
N GLN A 129 7.82 18.42 2.41
CA GLN A 129 7.21 19.29 1.41
C GLN A 129 6.16 18.54 0.61
N ASP A 130 4.97 19.10 0.57
CA ASP A 130 3.85 18.60 -0.20
C ASP A 130 3.92 19.09 -1.67
N ILE A 131 3.81 18.14 -2.61
CA ILE A 131 3.85 18.40 -4.05
C ILE A 131 2.45 18.69 -4.55
N ASN A 132 2.11 19.97 -4.68
CA ASN A 132 0.79 20.42 -5.09
C ASN A 132 0.70 20.75 -6.58
N PHE A 133 -0.44 20.42 -7.19
CA PHE A 133 -0.78 20.77 -8.57
C PHE A 133 -1.85 21.86 -8.57
N SER A 134 -1.45 23.12 -8.69
CA SER A 134 -2.35 24.29 -8.64
C SER A 134 -3.45 24.26 -9.71
N VAL A 135 -3.20 23.54 -10.82
CA VAL A 135 -4.16 23.39 -11.93
C VAL A 135 -5.10 22.19 -11.75
N ASP A 136 -4.93 21.42 -10.70
CA ASP A 136 -5.75 20.24 -10.43
C ASP A 136 -6.58 20.42 -9.14
N PRO A 137 -7.86 20.85 -9.30
CA PRO A 137 -8.71 21.17 -8.15
C PRO A 137 -9.27 19.91 -7.46
N VAL A 138 -8.99 18.71 -7.97
CA VAL A 138 -9.53 17.45 -7.45
C VAL A 138 -8.47 16.63 -6.70
N PHE A 139 -7.29 16.47 -7.29
CA PHE A 139 -6.22 15.64 -6.71
C PHE A 139 -5.61 16.28 -5.46
N SER A 140 -5.09 17.51 -5.60
CA SER A 140 -4.33 18.17 -4.51
C SER A 140 -5.13 18.44 -3.23
N PRO A 141 -6.45 18.72 -3.25
CA PRO A 141 -7.23 18.82 -2.04
C PRO A 141 -7.57 17.46 -1.38
N LYS A 142 -7.38 16.35 -2.11
CA LYS A 142 -7.74 15.02 -1.64
C LYS A 142 -6.55 14.23 -1.13
N PHE A 143 -5.37 14.48 -1.72
CA PHE A 143 -4.15 13.73 -1.45
C PHE A 143 -2.97 14.61 -1.08
N ILE A 144 -2.18 14.15 -0.13
CA ILE A 144 -0.81 14.61 0.11
C ILE A 144 0.11 13.75 -0.76
N LEU A 145 0.91 14.39 -1.61
CA LEU A 145 1.95 13.77 -2.43
C LEU A 145 3.32 14.29 -2.00
N GLN A 146 4.25 13.40 -1.73
CA GLN A 146 5.62 13.72 -1.35
C GLN A 146 6.61 12.86 -2.13
N GLY A 147 7.86 13.28 -2.21
CA GLY A 147 8.94 12.49 -2.82
C GLY A 147 10.27 13.19 -2.73
N SER A 148 11.35 12.42 -2.86
CA SER A 148 12.72 12.92 -2.73
C SER A 148 13.18 13.79 -3.91
N ASN A 149 12.58 13.61 -5.08
CA ASN A 149 12.85 14.41 -6.28
C ASN A 149 11.54 14.94 -6.86
N GLU A 150 11.21 16.20 -6.52
CA GLU A 150 9.95 16.84 -6.92
C GLU A 150 9.73 16.83 -8.43
N GLU A 151 10.75 17.10 -9.23
CA GLU A 151 10.65 17.14 -10.69
C GLU A 151 10.27 15.78 -11.27
N LYS A 152 10.96 14.72 -10.86
CA LYS A 152 10.65 13.34 -11.30
C LYS A 152 9.26 12.91 -10.87
N VAL A 153 8.86 13.26 -9.64
CA VAL A 153 7.52 12.94 -9.11
C VAL A 153 6.45 13.73 -9.88
N ARG A 154 6.65 15.01 -10.15
CA ARG A 154 5.70 15.80 -10.97
C ARG A 154 5.53 15.25 -12.38
N ASN A 155 6.62 14.81 -12.99
CA ASN A 155 6.58 14.20 -14.33
C ASN A 155 5.82 12.87 -14.33
N LEU A 156 6.03 12.02 -13.29
CA LEU A 156 5.28 10.78 -13.12
C LEU A 156 3.79 11.05 -12.86
N PHE A 157 3.47 11.98 -11.94
CA PHE A 157 2.10 12.34 -11.57
C PHE A 157 1.50 13.33 -12.59
N ASN A 158 1.56 12.98 -13.88
CA ASN A 158 0.85 13.69 -14.93
C ASN A 158 -0.68 13.63 -14.72
N GLN A 159 -1.47 14.27 -15.58
CA GLN A 159 -2.92 14.34 -15.44
C GLN A 159 -3.58 12.94 -15.40
N TYR A 160 -3.09 11.97 -16.19
CA TYR A 160 -3.67 10.62 -16.25
C TYR A 160 -3.47 9.88 -14.94
N VAL A 161 -2.25 9.89 -14.40
CA VAL A 161 -1.92 9.28 -13.11
C VAL A 161 -2.74 9.91 -11.98
N ARG A 162 -2.83 11.25 -11.91
CA ARG A 162 -3.64 11.91 -10.89
C ARG A 162 -5.12 11.56 -11.00
N THR A 163 -5.66 11.49 -12.23
CA THR A 163 -7.04 11.06 -12.47
C THR A 163 -7.26 9.61 -12.03
N ALA A 164 -6.29 8.74 -12.29
CA ALA A 164 -6.36 7.34 -11.84
C ALA A 164 -6.41 7.25 -10.31
N PHE A 165 -5.58 8.01 -9.58
CA PHE A 165 -5.64 8.06 -8.12
C PHE A 165 -6.99 8.55 -7.59
N VAL A 166 -7.61 9.52 -8.26
CA VAL A 166 -8.95 9.99 -7.88
C VAL A 166 -10.03 8.93 -8.12
N ASN A 167 -9.97 8.25 -9.27
CA ASN A 167 -10.98 7.28 -9.70
C ASN A 167 -10.88 5.92 -8.96
N ASN A 168 -9.65 5.49 -8.65
CA ASN A 168 -9.37 4.24 -7.95
C ASN A 168 -8.99 4.47 -6.49
N HIS A 169 -9.52 5.54 -5.90
CA HIS A 169 -9.24 5.89 -4.52
C HIS A 169 -9.81 4.86 -3.56
N ILE A 170 -8.95 4.31 -2.72
CA ILE A 170 -9.32 3.46 -1.60
C ILE A 170 -9.10 4.29 -0.34
N LYS A 171 -10.16 4.41 0.45
CA LYS A 171 -10.15 5.23 1.66
C LYS A 171 -9.14 4.70 2.70
N ASP A 172 -8.51 5.62 3.42
CA ASP A 172 -7.53 5.33 4.49
C ASP A 172 -6.28 4.60 4.02
N CYS A 173 -6.05 4.52 2.69
CA CYS A 173 -4.87 3.90 2.13
C CYS A 173 -3.67 4.84 2.04
N ARG A 174 -2.49 4.23 2.01
CA ARG A 174 -1.21 4.87 1.76
C ARG A 174 -0.52 4.14 0.62
N TYR A 175 0.13 4.90 -0.24
CA TYR A 175 0.79 4.39 -1.44
C TYR A 175 2.24 4.85 -1.44
N GLU A 176 3.13 3.98 -1.85
CA GLU A 176 4.55 4.29 -1.96
C GLU A 176 5.12 3.63 -3.22
N GLY A 177 5.98 4.35 -3.94
CA GLY A 177 6.70 3.82 -5.09
C GLY A 177 8.17 4.13 -4.99
N ASN A 178 9.00 3.15 -5.34
CA ASN A 178 10.45 3.30 -5.42
C ASN A 178 11.06 2.21 -6.31
N GLY A 179 11.84 2.61 -7.32
CA GLY A 179 12.50 1.67 -8.21
C GLY A 179 11.51 0.73 -8.92
N GLU A 180 11.62 -0.55 -8.67
CA GLU A 180 10.80 -1.60 -9.28
C GLU A 180 9.47 -1.87 -8.55
N ILE A 181 9.24 -1.20 -7.41
CA ILE A 181 8.16 -1.56 -6.48
C ILE A 181 7.15 -0.43 -6.33
N PHE A 182 5.89 -0.82 -6.35
CA PHE A 182 4.74 -0.03 -5.89
C PHE A 182 4.05 -0.76 -4.74
N MET A 183 3.76 -0.03 -3.68
CA MET A 183 3.05 -0.56 -2.50
C MET A 183 1.79 0.24 -2.21
N LEU A 184 0.79 -0.49 -1.72
CA LEU A 184 -0.42 0.05 -1.13
C LEU A 184 -0.61 -0.58 0.24
N LEU A 185 -0.68 0.24 1.27
CA LEU A 185 -1.01 -0.16 2.63
C LEU A 185 -2.41 0.32 2.99
N SER A 186 -3.28 -0.59 3.37
CA SER A 186 -4.67 -0.33 3.77
C SER A 186 -4.91 -0.72 5.23
N PRO A 187 -6.01 -0.26 5.85
CA PRO A 187 -6.55 -0.95 7.00
C PRO A 187 -6.70 -2.45 6.70
N MET A 188 -6.75 -3.27 7.76
CA MET A 188 -6.90 -4.71 7.59
C MET A 188 -8.17 -5.06 6.81
N ILE A 189 -8.04 -5.90 5.79
CA ILE A 189 -9.14 -6.37 4.94
C ILE A 189 -9.95 -7.41 5.71
N ASP A 190 -11.25 -7.17 5.84
CA ASP A 190 -12.15 -8.03 6.62
C ASP A 190 -13.07 -8.90 5.74
N ASN A 191 -13.16 -8.64 4.43
CA ASN A 191 -14.05 -9.35 3.52
C ASN A 191 -13.51 -9.41 2.08
N GLN A 192 -14.15 -10.22 1.25
CA GLN A 192 -13.76 -10.46 -0.13
C GLN A 192 -13.91 -9.22 -1.01
N GLU A 193 -14.90 -8.37 -0.78
CA GLU A 193 -15.15 -7.16 -1.56
C GLU A 193 -14.01 -6.13 -1.39
N GLU A 194 -13.57 -5.91 -0.14
CA GLU A 194 -12.41 -5.07 0.16
C GLU A 194 -11.12 -5.63 -0.47
N LEU A 195 -10.95 -6.96 -0.46
CA LEU A 195 -9.80 -7.61 -1.10
C LEU A 195 -9.79 -7.39 -2.61
N TRP A 196 -10.96 -7.54 -3.27
CA TRP A 196 -11.14 -7.24 -4.68
C TRP A 196 -10.85 -5.78 -5.00
N GLU A 197 -11.34 -4.86 -4.17
CA GLU A 197 -11.13 -3.43 -4.34
C GLU A 197 -9.63 -3.09 -4.29
N ILE A 198 -8.92 -3.55 -3.27
CA ILE A 198 -7.49 -3.27 -3.09
C ILE A 198 -6.66 -3.87 -4.24
N TYR A 199 -6.95 -5.10 -4.62
CA TYR A 199 -6.23 -5.77 -5.68
C TYR A 199 -6.42 -5.10 -7.03
N ASN A 200 -7.67 -4.89 -7.46
CA ASN A 200 -7.98 -4.32 -8.76
C ASN A 200 -7.61 -2.84 -8.88
N ASN A 201 -7.92 -2.03 -7.87
CA ASN A 201 -7.58 -0.61 -7.88
C ASN A 201 -6.06 -0.41 -7.77
N GLY A 202 -5.37 -1.24 -7.00
CA GLY A 202 -3.91 -1.22 -6.94
C GLY A 202 -3.25 -1.57 -8.27
N LEU A 203 -3.74 -2.61 -8.97
CA LEU A 203 -3.27 -2.95 -10.32
C LEU A 203 -3.57 -1.84 -11.34
N ALA A 204 -4.76 -1.24 -11.28
CA ALA A 204 -5.15 -0.13 -12.15
C ALA A 204 -4.23 1.09 -11.94
N LEU A 205 -3.96 1.47 -10.70
CA LEU A 205 -3.02 2.55 -10.35
C LEU A 205 -1.61 2.23 -10.86
N PHE A 206 -1.13 1.01 -10.62
CA PHE A 206 0.19 0.59 -11.08
C PHE A 206 0.31 0.64 -12.61
N SER A 207 -0.73 0.22 -13.33
CA SER A 207 -0.77 0.30 -14.79
C SER A 207 -0.56 1.73 -15.27
N GLU A 208 -1.27 2.72 -14.71
CA GLU A 208 -1.12 4.12 -15.09
C GLU A 208 0.26 4.70 -14.74
N LEU A 209 0.87 4.25 -13.64
CA LEU A 209 2.23 4.64 -13.27
C LEU A 209 3.29 4.12 -14.26
N THR A 210 2.96 3.10 -15.08
CA THR A 210 3.91 2.40 -15.95
C THR A 210 3.71 2.65 -17.45
N VAL A 211 2.52 3.08 -17.87
CA VAL A 211 2.16 3.28 -19.31
C VAL A 211 2.91 4.45 -19.97
N ASN A 212 3.34 5.44 -19.22
CA ASN A 212 3.94 6.67 -19.74
C ASN A 212 5.47 6.71 -19.66
N LYS A 213 6.13 5.55 -19.70
CA LYS A 213 7.60 5.46 -19.72
C LYS A 213 8.14 4.93 -21.04
#